data_5e8d61b99723ada75478bec494d829fe
#
_entry.id   5e8d61b99723ada75478bec494d829fe
#
_cell.length_a   1.000
_cell.length_b   1.000
_cell.length_c   1.000
_cell.angle_alpha   90.00
_cell.angle_beta   90.00
_cell.angle_gamma   90.00
#
_symmetry.space_group_name_H-M   'P 1'
#
loop_
_entity.id
_entity.type
_entity.pdbx_description
1 polymer ?
#
loop_
_entity_poly.entity_id
_entity_poly.type
_entity_poly.pdbx_seq_one_letter_code
_entity_poly.pdbx_strand_id
1 'polypeptide(L)'
;MGEFTSDAAEALKAAEAVCGPVELEEISDRRGSAVWKASGPLGVASIKLGTGEAAEVTAREASVLDQLPEYTVTAGRFNGGVWYVTPWLAGPSTWDVFRPVRKDEGGRDEALAAAVDLCRAVADLHHAGWVHGDLQPQHAIHTKDGVRLLDFAWSRQTGITPWSTFDGTMIHLTPPELAARIINGPQPVLTTQSADVYALAGTLWTCITGRWPLDYETAGIGSDAPVEDKRKAIAHRAVPLSTVLPWPSLQARLRHVLLCAPDDRPSAGELMRLVKAAEA
;
A
#
# COMPACT_ATOMS: atom_id res chain seq x y z
N MET A 1 12.57 -19.87 10.27
CA MET A 1 12.04 -20.59 9.10
C MET A 1 10.81 -21.34 9.60
N GLY A 2 9.64 -20.76 9.39
CA GLY A 2 8.37 -21.38 9.78
C GLY A 2 8.12 -22.60 8.88
N GLU A 3 7.78 -23.74 9.47
CA GLU A 3 7.29 -24.87 8.66
C GLU A 3 5.91 -24.50 8.11
N PHE A 4 5.71 -24.70 6.79
CA PHE A 4 4.40 -24.62 6.20
C PHE A 4 3.52 -25.68 6.88
N THR A 5 2.56 -25.25 7.68
CA THR A 5 1.83 -26.14 8.59
C THR A 5 0.94 -27.12 7.83
N SER A 6 0.83 -28.36 8.31
CA SER A 6 -0.10 -29.37 7.78
C SER A 6 -1.54 -28.86 7.71
N ASP A 7 -1.90 -27.92 8.57
CA ASP A 7 -3.23 -27.31 8.62
C ASP A 7 -3.54 -26.41 7.41
N ALA A 8 -2.50 -25.93 6.69
CA ALA A 8 -2.64 -25.13 5.47
C ALA A 8 -2.56 -25.99 4.17
N ALA A 9 -2.73 -27.30 4.27
CA ALA A 9 -2.63 -28.21 3.11
C ALA A 9 -3.60 -27.84 1.97
N GLU A 10 -4.76 -27.26 2.25
CA GLU A 10 -5.69 -26.81 1.22
C GLU A 10 -5.15 -25.59 0.45
N ALA A 11 -4.40 -24.69 1.10
CA ALA A 11 -3.73 -23.58 0.42
C ALA A 11 -2.66 -24.09 -0.55
N LEU A 12 -1.89 -25.11 -0.13
CA LEU A 12 -0.91 -25.76 -1.00
C LEU A 12 -1.58 -26.40 -2.20
N LYS A 13 -2.65 -27.19 -2.01
CA LYS A 13 -3.41 -27.79 -3.10
C LYS A 13 -3.97 -26.76 -4.07
N ALA A 14 -4.45 -25.61 -3.56
CA ALA A 14 -4.94 -24.52 -4.40
C ALA A 14 -3.81 -23.92 -5.26
N ALA A 15 -2.60 -23.76 -4.71
CA ALA A 15 -1.44 -23.31 -5.47
C ALA A 15 -1.00 -24.36 -6.50
N GLU A 16 -0.97 -25.65 -6.13
CA GLU A 16 -0.61 -26.75 -7.02
C GLU A 16 -1.61 -26.92 -8.16
N ALA A 17 -2.89 -26.62 -7.94
CA ALA A 17 -3.91 -26.67 -8.98
C ALA A 17 -3.64 -25.70 -10.15
N VAL A 18 -2.96 -24.58 -9.90
CA VAL A 18 -2.64 -23.56 -10.92
C VAL A 18 -1.18 -23.61 -11.38
N CYS A 19 -0.27 -24.05 -10.52
CA CYS A 19 1.16 -24.02 -10.79
C CYS A 19 1.77 -25.41 -11.10
N GLY A 20 1.03 -26.52 -10.87
CA GLY A 20 1.58 -27.87 -10.79
C GLY A 20 2.29 -28.09 -9.45
N PRO A 21 3.07 -29.17 -9.28
CA PRO A 21 3.85 -29.37 -8.06
C PRO A 21 4.76 -28.17 -7.78
N VAL A 22 4.73 -27.65 -6.54
CA VAL A 22 5.41 -26.38 -6.21
C VAL A 22 6.55 -26.56 -5.23
N GLU A 23 7.57 -25.73 -5.40
CA GLU A 23 8.57 -25.38 -4.38
C GLU A 23 8.12 -24.12 -3.66
N LEU A 24 8.24 -24.13 -2.32
CA LEU A 24 7.82 -23.01 -1.47
C LEU A 24 9.04 -22.21 -0.99
N GLU A 25 8.97 -20.89 -1.16
CA GLU A 25 9.91 -19.91 -0.63
C GLU A 25 9.16 -18.99 0.34
N GLU A 26 9.59 -18.93 1.60
CA GLU A 26 9.04 -18.00 2.58
C GLU A 26 9.48 -16.57 2.25
N ILE A 27 8.53 -15.68 2.01
CA ILE A 27 8.77 -14.25 1.73
C ILE A 27 8.71 -13.44 3.02
N SER A 28 7.76 -13.75 3.88
CA SER A 28 7.62 -13.10 5.19
C SER A 28 6.80 -13.94 6.15
N ASP A 29 7.11 -13.83 7.45
CA ASP A 29 6.31 -14.35 8.54
C ASP A 29 6.35 -13.32 9.69
N ARG A 30 5.26 -12.58 9.84
CA ARG A 30 5.19 -11.48 10.82
C ARG A 30 3.77 -11.36 11.41
N ARG A 31 3.71 -11.29 12.74
CA ARG A 31 2.46 -11.00 13.47
C ARG A 31 1.29 -11.91 13.10
N GLY A 32 1.55 -13.19 12.87
CA GLY A 32 0.53 -14.16 12.47
C GLY A 32 0.12 -14.10 10.99
N SER A 33 0.81 -13.28 10.17
CA SER A 33 0.64 -13.26 8.71
C SER A 33 1.91 -13.77 8.04
N ALA A 34 1.79 -14.88 7.32
CA ALA A 34 2.89 -15.47 6.55
C ALA A 34 2.56 -15.41 5.05
N VAL A 35 3.57 -15.06 4.24
CA VAL A 35 3.49 -15.04 2.78
C VAL A 35 4.54 -15.96 2.19
N TRP A 36 4.11 -16.82 1.29
CA TRP A 36 4.94 -17.79 0.58
C TRP A 36 4.83 -17.60 -0.93
N LYS A 37 5.94 -17.77 -1.62
CA LYS A 37 5.97 -17.89 -3.07
C LYS A 37 5.99 -19.37 -3.43
N ALA A 38 5.02 -19.79 -4.21
CA ALA A 38 4.88 -21.16 -4.70
C ALA A 38 5.26 -21.19 -6.18
N SER A 39 6.39 -21.83 -6.50
CA SER A 39 6.93 -21.90 -7.87
C SER A 39 6.78 -23.30 -8.42
N GLY A 40 6.04 -23.46 -9.53
CA GLY A 40 5.84 -24.73 -10.19
C GLY A 40 6.03 -24.65 -11.70
N PRO A 41 5.97 -25.77 -12.41
CA PRO A 41 6.24 -25.86 -13.86
C PRO A 41 5.20 -25.10 -14.72
N LEU A 42 3.99 -24.86 -14.19
CA LEU A 42 2.90 -24.20 -14.92
C LEU A 42 2.76 -22.73 -14.55
N GLY A 43 3.44 -22.26 -13.48
CA GLY A 43 3.36 -20.85 -13.05
C GLY A 43 3.89 -20.63 -11.65
N VAL A 44 3.66 -19.42 -11.18
CA VAL A 44 4.06 -18.98 -9.83
C VAL A 44 2.87 -18.35 -9.14
N ALA A 45 2.63 -18.68 -7.88
CA ALA A 45 1.57 -18.13 -7.05
C ALA A 45 2.12 -17.54 -5.74
N SER A 46 1.34 -16.67 -5.12
CA SER A 46 1.50 -16.21 -3.75
C SER A 46 0.49 -16.94 -2.87
N ILE A 47 0.93 -17.48 -1.76
CA ILE A 47 0.08 -18.02 -0.70
C ILE A 47 0.21 -17.09 0.50
N LYS A 48 -0.91 -16.52 0.97
CA LYS A 48 -0.94 -15.76 2.23
C LYS A 48 -1.75 -16.54 3.26
N LEU A 49 -1.17 -16.69 4.45
CA LEU A 49 -1.79 -17.34 5.60
C LEU A 49 -1.97 -16.31 6.70
N GLY A 50 -3.12 -16.29 7.34
CA GLY A 50 -3.39 -15.47 8.53
C GLY A 50 -3.86 -16.35 9.68
N THR A 51 -3.25 -16.17 10.86
CA THR A 51 -3.62 -16.87 12.09
C THR A 51 -3.90 -15.87 13.21
N GLY A 52 -4.70 -16.27 14.20
CA GLY A 52 -5.08 -15.38 15.30
C GLY A 52 -5.76 -14.11 14.77
N GLU A 53 -5.31 -12.94 15.23
CA GLU A 53 -5.85 -11.64 14.79
C GLU A 53 -5.61 -11.37 13.28
N ALA A 54 -4.52 -11.89 12.72
CA ALA A 54 -4.23 -11.74 11.30
C ALA A 54 -5.17 -12.57 10.41
N ALA A 55 -5.89 -13.56 10.93
CA ALA A 55 -6.87 -14.32 10.16
C ALA A 55 -8.02 -13.44 9.65
N GLU A 56 -8.49 -12.49 10.48
CA GLU A 56 -9.54 -11.55 10.09
C GLU A 56 -9.05 -10.56 9.02
N VAL A 57 -7.82 -10.06 9.17
CA VAL A 57 -7.16 -9.19 8.20
C VAL A 57 -7.01 -9.89 6.85
N THR A 58 -6.53 -11.15 6.86
CA THR A 58 -6.37 -11.97 5.65
C THR A 58 -7.71 -12.30 4.98
N ALA A 59 -8.75 -12.59 5.76
CA ALA A 59 -10.10 -12.84 5.24
C ALA A 59 -10.67 -11.60 4.55
N ARG A 60 -10.44 -10.42 5.12
CA ARG A 60 -10.88 -9.14 4.58
C ARG A 60 -10.19 -8.84 3.25
N GLU A 61 -8.88 -9.01 3.20
CA GLU A 61 -8.11 -8.81 1.98
C GLU A 61 -8.55 -9.77 0.86
N ALA A 62 -8.71 -11.05 1.17
CA ALA A 62 -9.24 -12.03 0.20
C ALA A 62 -10.62 -11.65 -0.33
N SER A 63 -11.51 -11.15 0.53
CA SER A 63 -12.85 -10.68 0.13
C SER A 63 -12.82 -9.45 -0.76
N VAL A 64 -11.86 -8.53 -0.57
CA VAL A 64 -11.67 -7.37 -1.46
C VAL A 64 -11.13 -7.82 -2.82
N LEU A 65 -10.10 -8.66 -2.82
CA LEU A 65 -9.50 -9.19 -4.06
C LEU A 65 -10.53 -9.94 -4.92
N ASP A 66 -11.45 -10.69 -4.32
CA ASP A 66 -12.52 -11.42 -5.02
C ASP A 66 -13.53 -10.48 -5.73
N GLN A 67 -13.62 -9.22 -5.28
CA GLN A 67 -14.49 -8.20 -5.87
C GLN A 67 -13.80 -7.33 -6.92
N LEU A 68 -12.48 -7.43 -7.05
CA LEU A 68 -11.69 -6.66 -8.01
C LEU A 68 -11.40 -7.52 -9.25
N PRO A 69 -11.97 -7.20 -10.42
CA PRO A 69 -11.93 -8.07 -11.61
C PRO A 69 -10.52 -8.30 -12.16
N GLU A 70 -9.57 -7.43 -11.85
CA GLU A 70 -8.17 -7.57 -12.25
C GLU A 70 -7.35 -8.54 -11.39
N TYR A 71 -7.95 -9.09 -10.32
CA TYR A 71 -7.32 -10.08 -9.45
C TYR A 71 -8.04 -11.42 -9.55
N THR A 72 -7.27 -12.49 -9.46
CA THR A 72 -7.79 -13.85 -9.30
C THR A 72 -7.39 -14.34 -7.92
N VAL A 73 -8.34 -14.75 -7.12
CA VAL A 73 -8.10 -15.23 -5.76
C VAL A 73 -8.83 -16.55 -5.53
N THR A 74 -8.17 -17.46 -4.84
CA THR A 74 -8.79 -18.64 -4.24
C THR A 74 -8.52 -18.56 -2.75
N ALA A 75 -9.56 -18.63 -1.92
CA ALA A 75 -9.44 -18.47 -0.49
C ALA A 75 -10.16 -19.58 0.26
N GLY A 76 -9.72 -19.85 1.49
CA GLY A 76 -10.33 -20.84 2.37
C GLY A 76 -9.95 -20.65 3.82
N ARG A 77 -10.42 -21.57 4.64
CA ARG A 77 -10.19 -21.58 6.09
C ARG A 77 -9.54 -22.89 6.52
N PHE A 78 -8.78 -22.81 7.59
CA PHE A 78 -8.24 -23.97 8.31
C PHE A 78 -8.43 -23.76 9.82
N ASN A 79 -8.08 -24.75 10.61
CA ASN A 79 -8.23 -24.63 12.07
C ASN A 79 -7.36 -23.49 12.62
N GLY A 80 -8.00 -22.43 13.11
CA GLY A 80 -7.34 -21.23 13.65
C GLY A 80 -6.84 -20.21 12.62
N GLY A 81 -7.19 -20.34 11.32
CA GLY A 81 -6.72 -19.39 10.32
C GLY A 81 -7.52 -19.29 9.03
N VAL A 82 -7.04 -18.41 8.18
CA VAL A 82 -7.53 -18.13 6.83
C VAL A 82 -6.35 -18.13 5.87
N TRP A 83 -6.57 -18.58 4.65
CA TRP A 83 -5.60 -18.50 3.58
C TRP A 83 -6.22 -17.97 2.31
N TYR A 84 -5.38 -17.40 1.46
CA TYR A 84 -5.70 -17.20 0.05
C TYR A 84 -4.49 -17.42 -0.84
N VAL A 85 -4.77 -17.71 -2.13
CA VAL A 85 -3.80 -17.89 -3.20
C VAL A 85 -4.13 -16.94 -4.33
N THR A 86 -3.12 -16.24 -4.84
CA THR A 86 -3.21 -15.37 -6.02
C THR A 86 -2.05 -15.68 -6.97
N PRO A 87 -2.15 -15.35 -8.28
CA PRO A 87 -0.99 -15.33 -9.15
C PRO A 87 0.12 -14.45 -8.59
N TRP A 88 1.37 -14.87 -8.73
CA TRP A 88 2.51 -14.05 -8.34
C TRP A 88 2.65 -12.83 -9.25
N LEU A 89 2.71 -11.65 -8.67
CA LEU A 89 2.92 -10.41 -9.41
C LEU A 89 4.43 -10.22 -9.66
N ALA A 90 4.86 -10.54 -10.88
CA ALA A 90 6.25 -10.42 -11.29
C ALA A 90 6.58 -8.98 -11.74
N GLY A 91 7.54 -8.37 -11.09
CA GLY A 91 8.01 -7.02 -11.41
C GLY A 91 8.65 -6.33 -10.20
N PRO A 92 9.29 -5.18 -10.39
CA PRO A 92 9.79 -4.37 -9.29
C PRO A 92 8.65 -3.64 -8.58
N SER A 93 8.83 -3.40 -7.28
CA SER A 93 7.96 -2.46 -6.56
C SER A 93 8.24 -1.02 -7.01
N THR A 94 7.33 -0.09 -6.71
CA THR A 94 7.60 1.35 -6.94
C THR A 94 8.86 1.78 -6.19
N TRP A 95 9.08 1.27 -4.98
CA TRP A 95 10.33 1.50 -4.25
C TRP A 95 11.57 1.08 -5.05
N ASP A 96 11.54 -0.07 -5.70
CA ASP A 96 12.68 -0.58 -6.46
C ASP A 96 12.92 0.20 -7.76
N VAL A 97 11.86 0.60 -8.47
CA VAL A 97 11.97 1.43 -9.68
C VAL A 97 12.67 2.76 -9.38
N PHE A 98 12.40 3.37 -8.22
CA PHE A 98 13.03 4.64 -7.82
C PHE A 98 14.43 4.48 -7.22
N ARG A 99 14.99 3.28 -7.12
CA ARG A 99 16.33 3.06 -6.54
C ARG A 99 17.44 3.87 -7.21
N PRO A 100 17.53 3.96 -8.56
CA PRO A 100 18.55 4.78 -9.23
C PRO A 100 18.43 6.27 -8.86
N VAL A 101 17.21 6.81 -8.82
CA VAL A 101 16.95 8.20 -8.42
C VAL A 101 17.44 8.47 -7.00
N ARG A 102 17.15 7.57 -6.04
CA ARG A 102 17.60 7.71 -4.65
C ARG A 102 19.12 7.65 -4.48
N LYS A 103 19.81 6.97 -5.40
CA LYS A 103 21.26 6.83 -5.39
C LYS A 103 21.99 7.88 -6.24
N ASP A 104 21.23 8.79 -6.86
CA ASP A 104 21.76 9.76 -7.83
C ASP A 104 22.47 9.10 -9.04
N GLU A 105 21.95 7.94 -9.44
CA GLU A 105 22.43 7.12 -10.57
C GLU A 105 21.61 7.37 -11.86
N GLY A 106 20.77 8.42 -11.91
CA GLY A 106 19.86 8.70 -13.02
C GLY A 106 18.51 8.00 -12.89
N GLY A 107 17.89 7.58 -14.00
CA GLY A 107 16.64 6.82 -14.03
C GLY A 107 15.38 7.64 -13.77
N ARG A 108 15.42 8.97 -13.98
CA ARG A 108 14.25 9.84 -13.74
C ARG A 108 13.13 9.61 -14.72
N ASP A 109 13.42 9.30 -15.99
CA ASP A 109 12.40 9.05 -17.01
C ASP A 109 11.57 7.79 -16.66
N GLU A 110 12.26 6.72 -16.30
CA GLU A 110 11.63 5.46 -15.88
C GLU A 110 10.84 5.65 -14.58
N ALA A 111 11.41 6.38 -13.62
CA ALA A 111 10.75 6.68 -12.36
C ALA A 111 9.51 7.59 -12.56
N LEU A 112 9.57 8.55 -13.48
CA LEU A 112 8.43 9.41 -13.84
C LEU A 112 7.32 8.59 -14.49
N ALA A 113 7.67 7.71 -15.42
CA ALA A 113 6.71 6.80 -16.04
C ALA A 113 6.04 5.91 -14.99
N ALA A 114 6.82 5.34 -14.08
CA ALA A 114 6.32 4.52 -12.98
C ALA A 114 5.40 5.32 -12.02
N ALA A 115 5.73 6.58 -11.72
CA ALA A 115 4.88 7.45 -10.92
C ALA A 115 3.52 7.72 -11.61
N VAL A 116 3.53 7.97 -12.91
CA VAL A 116 2.31 8.15 -13.72
C VAL A 116 1.47 6.89 -13.71
N ASP A 117 2.09 5.72 -13.88
CA ASP A 117 1.38 4.43 -13.91
C ASP A 117 0.80 4.07 -12.55
N LEU A 118 1.51 4.36 -11.45
CA LEU A 118 0.97 4.20 -10.10
C LEU A 118 -0.23 5.13 -9.87
N CYS A 119 -0.14 6.40 -10.25
CA CYS A 119 -1.27 7.33 -10.14
C CYS A 119 -2.48 6.86 -10.97
N ARG A 120 -2.25 6.26 -12.15
CA ARG A 120 -3.30 5.67 -12.99
C ARG A 120 -3.97 4.50 -12.28
N ALA A 121 -3.19 3.56 -11.74
CA ALA A 121 -3.74 2.40 -11.03
C ALA A 121 -4.62 2.80 -9.83
N VAL A 122 -4.22 3.83 -9.09
CA VAL A 122 -5.04 4.38 -7.98
C VAL A 122 -6.28 5.09 -8.54
N ALA A 123 -6.17 5.82 -9.66
CA ALA A 123 -7.33 6.47 -10.29
C ALA A 123 -8.36 5.44 -10.77
N ASP A 124 -7.91 4.33 -11.36
CA ASP A 124 -8.77 3.25 -11.83
C ASP A 124 -9.48 2.56 -10.64
N LEU A 125 -8.76 2.31 -9.55
CA LEU A 125 -9.34 1.81 -8.29
C LEU A 125 -10.42 2.76 -7.74
N HIS A 126 -10.14 4.06 -7.72
CA HIS A 126 -11.09 5.08 -7.28
C HIS A 126 -12.31 5.18 -8.19
N HIS A 127 -12.11 5.05 -9.51
CA HIS A 127 -13.20 5.03 -10.50
C HIS A 127 -14.12 3.81 -10.31
N ALA A 128 -13.56 2.67 -9.94
CA ALA A 128 -14.31 1.47 -9.56
C ALA A 128 -15.05 1.60 -8.21
N GLY A 129 -14.96 2.76 -7.55
CA GLY A 129 -15.64 3.04 -6.29
C GLY A 129 -14.93 2.52 -5.05
N TRP A 130 -13.65 2.20 -5.15
CA TRP A 130 -12.85 1.70 -4.02
C TRP A 130 -11.93 2.79 -3.45
N VAL A 131 -11.55 2.58 -2.19
CA VAL A 131 -10.48 3.28 -1.47
C VAL A 131 -9.48 2.22 -1.04
N HIS A 132 -8.18 2.45 -1.27
CA HIS A 132 -7.14 1.49 -0.88
C HIS A 132 -6.90 1.45 0.63
N GLY A 133 -6.70 2.63 1.22
CA GLY A 133 -6.52 2.82 2.66
C GLY A 133 -5.11 2.55 3.20
N ASP A 134 -4.20 1.96 2.41
CA ASP A 134 -2.82 1.67 2.83
C ASP A 134 -1.80 1.73 1.67
N LEU A 135 -1.78 2.82 0.92
CA LEU A 135 -0.79 3.01 -0.14
C LEU A 135 0.60 3.24 0.45
N GLN A 136 1.58 2.41 0.01
CA GLN A 136 2.97 2.45 0.45
C GLN A 136 3.93 2.15 -0.72
N PRO A 137 5.23 2.49 -0.62
CA PRO A 137 6.21 2.26 -1.69
C PRO A 137 6.30 0.83 -2.21
N GLN A 138 6.09 -0.17 -1.34
CA GLN A 138 6.14 -1.59 -1.68
C GLN A 138 4.77 -2.19 -2.06
N HIS A 139 3.66 -1.45 -1.86
CA HIS A 139 2.30 -1.93 -2.14
C HIS A 139 1.86 -1.72 -3.59
N ALA A 140 2.81 -1.52 -4.51
CA ALA A 140 2.54 -1.45 -5.93
C ALA A 140 3.66 -2.12 -6.72
N ILE A 141 3.29 -3.07 -7.57
CA ILE A 141 4.20 -3.85 -8.41
C ILE A 141 4.01 -3.44 -9.87
N HIS A 142 5.10 -3.05 -10.52
CA HIS A 142 5.13 -2.70 -11.94
C HIS A 142 5.30 -3.97 -12.75
N THR A 143 4.19 -4.56 -13.19
CA THR A 143 4.17 -5.76 -14.03
C THR A 143 4.21 -5.39 -15.51
N LYS A 144 4.41 -6.38 -16.39
CA LYS A 144 4.34 -6.17 -17.85
C LYS A 144 2.95 -5.70 -18.33
N ASP A 145 1.89 -5.97 -17.55
CA ASP A 145 0.50 -5.65 -17.88
C ASP A 145 -0.01 -4.40 -17.14
N GLY A 146 0.90 -3.61 -16.55
CA GLY A 146 0.62 -2.40 -15.78
C GLY A 146 0.88 -2.58 -14.28
N VAL A 147 0.53 -1.55 -13.52
CA VAL A 147 0.70 -1.57 -12.05
C VAL A 147 -0.41 -2.40 -11.41
N ARG A 148 -0.01 -3.26 -10.47
CA ARG A 148 -0.91 -3.99 -9.58
C ARG A 148 -0.66 -3.55 -8.15
N LEU A 149 -1.73 -3.17 -7.46
CA LEU A 149 -1.68 -2.80 -6.05
C LEU A 149 -1.67 -4.06 -5.16
N LEU A 150 -1.12 -3.94 -3.97
CA LEU A 150 -1.02 -5.00 -2.96
C LEU A 150 -1.57 -4.51 -1.63
N ASP A 151 -1.89 -5.44 -0.74
CA ASP A 151 -2.33 -5.19 0.64
C ASP A 151 -3.65 -4.42 0.74
N PHE A 152 -4.71 -5.07 0.27
CA PHE A 152 -6.08 -4.54 0.31
C PHE A 152 -6.79 -4.72 1.66
N ALA A 153 -6.07 -5.08 2.70
CA ALA A 153 -6.64 -5.37 4.01
C ALA A 153 -7.46 -4.21 4.61
N TRP A 154 -7.14 -2.97 4.25
CA TRP A 154 -7.83 -1.76 4.70
C TRP A 154 -8.70 -1.12 3.63
N SER A 155 -8.84 -1.77 2.50
CA SER A 155 -9.64 -1.24 1.39
C SER A 155 -11.13 -1.34 1.68
N ARG A 156 -11.87 -0.40 1.11
CA ARG A 156 -13.32 -0.35 1.26
C ARG A 156 -14.01 0.23 0.03
N GLN A 157 -15.24 -0.16 -0.21
CA GLN A 157 -16.09 0.50 -1.19
C GLN A 157 -16.62 1.83 -0.65
N THR A 158 -16.64 2.84 -1.52
CA THR A 158 -17.25 4.15 -1.23
C THR A 158 -18.74 3.96 -0.95
N GLY A 159 -19.25 4.60 0.10
CA GLY A 159 -20.65 4.48 0.51
C GLY A 159 -20.98 3.26 1.37
N ILE A 160 -20.04 2.31 1.53
CA ILE A 160 -20.21 1.15 2.40
C ILE A 160 -19.45 1.36 3.70
N THR A 161 -20.11 1.17 4.82
CA THR A 161 -19.48 1.21 6.15
C THR A 161 -18.57 -0.02 6.31
N PRO A 162 -17.30 0.13 6.65
CA PRO A 162 -16.41 -1.00 6.88
C PRO A 162 -16.85 -1.79 8.10
N TRP A 163 -16.66 -3.09 8.04
CA TRP A 163 -17.03 -4.03 9.11
C TRP A 163 -15.99 -4.15 10.23
N SER A 164 -14.89 -3.42 10.12
CA SER A 164 -13.81 -3.42 11.11
C SER A 164 -13.35 -2.00 11.42
N THR A 165 -12.81 -1.82 12.62
CA THR A 165 -12.19 -0.58 13.06
C THR A 165 -10.90 -0.34 12.28
N PHE A 166 -10.73 0.86 11.73
CA PHE A 166 -9.49 1.31 11.12
C PHE A 166 -8.70 2.10 12.17
N ASP A 167 -7.57 1.53 12.61
CA ASP A 167 -6.69 2.13 13.62
C ASP A 167 -5.48 2.87 13.01
N GLY A 168 -5.48 2.98 11.69
CA GLY A 168 -4.38 3.56 10.92
C GLY A 168 -3.42 2.51 10.38
N THR A 169 -2.67 2.91 9.38
CA THR A 169 -1.63 2.11 8.72
C THR A 169 -0.27 2.77 8.91
N MET A 170 0.49 3.02 7.84
CA MET A 170 1.77 3.72 7.94
C MET A 170 1.58 5.17 8.41
N ILE A 171 1.95 5.44 9.65
CA ILE A 171 1.74 6.74 10.32
C ILE A 171 2.26 7.93 9.51
N HIS A 172 3.38 7.76 8.82
CA HIS A 172 4.04 8.81 8.04
C HIS A 172 3.30 9.20 6.75
N LEU A 173 2.35 8.37 6.32
CA LEU A 173 1.51 8.54 5.13
C LEU A 173 0.05 8.80 5.49
N THR A 174 -0.25 8.93 6.78
CA THR A 174 -1.59 9.26 7.29
C THR A 174 -1.85 10.76 7.18
N PRO A 175 -2.89 11.21 6.47
CA PRO A 175 -3.20 12.63 6.36
C PRO A 175 -3.77 13.19 7.68
N PRO A 176 -3.63 14.52 7.92
CA PRO A 176 -4.02 15.14 9.17
C PRO A 176 -5.48 14.92 9.58
N GLU A 177 -6.41 14.97 8.64
CA GLU A 177 -7.84 14.74 8.90
C GLU A 177 -8.13 13.29 9.30
N LEU A 178 -7.42 12.33 8.73
CA LEU A 178 -7.57 10.91 9.09
C LEU A 178 -6.94 10.65 10.46
N ALA A 179 -5.78 11.22 10.74
CA ALA A 179 -5.15 11.18 12.06
C ALA A 179 -6.08 11.72 13.15
N ALA A 180 -6.74 12.87 12.90
CA ALA A 180 -7.71 13.47 13.82
C ALA A 180 -8.94 12.58 14.05
N ARG A 181 -9.45 11.94 12.99
CA ARG A 181 -10.58 10.99 13.10
C ARG A 181 -10.22 9.73 13.89
N ILE A 182 -9.02 9.19 13.72
CA ILE A 182 -8.56 8.03 14.50
C ILE A 182 -8.48 8.38 15.99
N ILE A 183 -8.05 9.59 16.35
CA ILE A 183 -7.93 10.01 17.75
C ILE A 183 -9.29 10.24 18.39
N ASN A 184 -10.16 11.01 17.73
CA ASN A 184 -11.36 11.57 18.36
C ASN A 184 -12.63 11.41 17.54
N GLY A 185 -12.57 10.73 16.41
CA GLY A 185 -13.70 10.58 15.49
C GLY A 185 -14.68 9.46 15.89
N PRO A 186 -15.86 9.47 15.27
CA PRO A 186 -16.78 8.36 15.40
C PRO A 186 -16.20 7.10 14.74
N GLN A 187 -16.48 5.96 15.34
CA GLN A 187 -16.09 4.66 14.78
C GLN A 187 -17.24 4.05 13.95
N PRO A 188 -16.93 3.26 12.92
CA PRO A 188 -15.60 3.02 12.36
C PRO A 188 -15.07 4.25 11.61
N VAL A 189 -13.76 4.48 11.65
CA VAL A 189 -13.11 5.54 10.87
C VAL A 189 -13.17 5.20 9.38
N LEU A 190 -13.67 6.12 8.57
CA LEU A 190 -13.77 5.95 7.13
C LEU A 190 -12.55 6.55 6.43
N THR A 191 -11.76 5.72 5.79
CA THR A 191 -10.76 6.17 4.81
C THR A 191 -11.46 6.76 3.59
N THR A 192 -10.81 7.66 2.87
CA THR A 192 -11.38 8.35 1.71
C THR A 192 -10.44 8.34 0.53
N GLN A 193 -10.95 8.52 -0.69
CA GLN A 193 -10.12 8.68 -1.90
C GLN A 193 -9.16 9.87 -1.75
N SER A 194 -9.58 10.96 -1.10
CA SER A 194 -8.71 12.10 -0.80
C SER A 194 -7.57 11.73 0.17
N ALA A 195 -7.82 10.84 1.13
CA ALA A 195 -6.76 10.30 2.00
C ALA A 195 -5.78 9.41 1.23
N ASP A 196 -6.27 8.60 0.30
CA ASP A 196 -5.40 7.82 -0.61
C ASP A 196 -4.51 8.73 -1.48
N VAL A 197 -5.04 9.85 -1.99
CA VAL A 197 -4.24 10.80 -2.78
C VAL A 197 -3.13 11.45 -1.95
N TYR A 198 -3.38 11.73 -0.67
CA TYR A 198 -2.32 12.16 0.24
C TYR A 198 -1.26 11.08 0.43
N ALA A 199 -1.68 9.84 0.71
CA ALA A 199 -0.78 8.69 0.88
C ALA A 199 0.01 8.40 -0.41
N LEU A 200 -0.62 8.52 -1.58
CA LEU A 200 0.03 8.39 -2.89
C LEU A 200 1.13 9.43 -3.10
N ALA A 201 0.84 10.72 -2.79
CA ALA A 201 1.84 11.78 -2.86
C ALA A 201 2.99 11.55 -1.87
N GLY A 202 2.69 11.11 -0.65
CA GLY A 202 3.69 10.74 0.36
C GLY A 202 4.51 9.52 -0.03
N THR A 203 3.89 8.54 -0.66
CA THR A 203 4.55 7.35 -1.22
C THR A 203 5.57 7.73 -2.29
N LEU A 204 5.17 8.55 -3.27
CA LEU A 204 6.07 9.04 -4.31
C LEU A 204 7.19 9.90 -3.73
N TRP A 205 6.90 10.77 -2.76
CA TRP A 205 7.93 11.52 -2.04
C TRP A 205 8.97 10.60 -1.41
N THR A 206 8.49 9.56 -0.72
CA THR A 206 9.36 8.58 -0.05
C THR A 206 10.18 7.80 -1.06
N CYS A 207 9.59 7.41 -2.20
CA CYS A 207 10.30 6.76 -3.31
C CYS A 207 11.43 7.63 -3.87
N ILE A 208 11.22 8.93 -3.99
CA ILE A 208 12.23 9.88 -4.50
C ILE A 208 13.37 10.08 -3.49
N THR A 209 13.04 10.28 -2.21
CA THR A 209 14.00 10.78 -1.21
C THR A 209 14.63 9.67 -0.35
N GLY A 210 13.99 8.51 -0.27
CA GLY A 210 14.31 7.48 0.73
C GLY A 210 13.90 7.85 2.16
N ARG A 211 13.16 8.96 2.33
CA ARG A 211 12.71 9.48 3.63
C ARG A 211 11.21 9.78 3.59
N TRP A 212 10.59 9.71 4.75
CA TRP A 212 9.19 10.12 4.88
C TRP A 212 9.00 11.60 4.56
N PRO A 213 7.82 12.01 4.06
CA PRO A 213 7.56 13.41 3.74
C PRO A 213 7.54 14.33 4.97
N LEU A 214 7.21 13.79 6.15
CA LEU A 214 7.12 14.53 7.40
C LEU A 214 8.47 14.53 8.13
N ASP A 215 8.91 15.71 8.56
CA ASP A 215 10.16 15.93 9.28
C ASP A 215 9.91 16.03 10.80
N TYR A 216 9.94 14.89 11.45
CA TYR A 216 9.70 14.79 12.90
C TYR A 216 10.85 15.38 13.71
N GLU A 217 12.08 15.32 13.21
CA GLU A 217 13.25 15.87 13.89
C GLU A 217 13.13 17.39 14.06
N THR A 218 12.77 18.09 12.97
CA THR A 218 12.50 19.54 13.00
C THR A 218 11.32 19.88 13.94
N ALA A 219 10.34 18.96 14.09
CA ALA A 219 9.24 19.13 15.03
C ALA A 219 9.61 18.79 16.48
N GLY A 220 10.86 18.36 16.76
CA GLY A 220 11.29 17.93 18.09
C GLY A 220 10.71 16.59 18.54
N ILE A 221 10.23 15.76 17.59
CA ILE A 221 9.62 14.45 17.87
C ILE A 221 10.66 13.37 17.56
N GLY A 222 11.11 12.66 18.60
CA GLY A 222 12.10 11.58 18.45
C GLY A 222 11.62 10.42 17.58
N SER A 223 12.55 9.65 17.02
CA SER A 223 12.25 8.45 16.23
C SER A 223 11.50 7.39 17.04
N ASP A 224 11.77 7.31 18.33
CA ASP A 224 11.20 6.40 19.33
C ASP A 224 9.90 6.92 19.96
N ALA A 225 9.47 8.15 19.63
CA ALA A 225 8.23 8.70 20.16
C ALA A 225 7.04 7.78 19.85
N PRO A 226 6.07 7.65 20.79
CA PRO A 226 4.89 6.83 20.61
C PRO A 226 4.12 7.20 19.33
N VAL A 227 3.53 6.20 18.66
CA VAL A 227 2.72 6.41 17.45
C VAL A 227 1.57 7.38 17.72
N GLU A 228 0.99 7.34 18.92
CA GLU A 228 -0.09 8.25 19.32
C GLU A 228 0.36 9.71 19.35
N ASP A 229 1.56 10.01 19.85
CA ASP A 229 2.08 11.39 19.90
C ASP A 229 2.40 11.88 18.48
N LYS A 230 2.99 11.04 17.63
CA LYS A 230 3.17 11.34 16.21
C LYS A 230 1.82 11.61 15.54
N ARG A 231 0.79 10.81 15.83
CA ARG A 231 -0.55 10.97 15.27
C ARG A 231 -1.18 12.27 15.70
N LYS A 232 -1.06 12.66 16.97
CA LYS A 232 -1.53 13.96 17.49
C LYS A 232 -0.83 15.12 16.78
N ALA A 233 0.49 15.05 16.61
CA ALA A 233 1.24 16.09 15.91
C ALA A 233 0.83 16.23 14.44
N ILE A 234 0.58 15.11 13.75
CA ILE A 234 0.07 15.10 12.37
C ILE A 234 -1.32 15.72 12.31
N ALA A 235 -2.24 15.32 13.20
CA ALA A 235 -3.60 15.86 13.27
C ALA A 235 -3.63 17.38 13.43
N HIS A 236 -2.69 17.94 14.18
CA HIS A 236 -2.53 19.39 14.38
C HIS A 236 -1.65 20.07 13.32
N ARG A 237 -1.19 19.36 12.29
CA ARG A 237 -0.24 19.86 11.27
C ARG A 237 1.04 20.46 11.88
N ALA A 238 1.46 19.95 13.04
CA ALA A 238 2.64 20.42 13.77
C ALA A 238 3.97 19.84 13.22
N VAL A 239 3.93 18.84 12.34
CA VAL A 239 5.11 18.26 11.71
C VAL A 239 5.29 18.90 10.33
N PRO A 240 6.40 19.64 10.08
CA PRO A 240 6.65 20.23 8.77
C PRO A 240 6.99 19.16 7.72
N LEU A 241 6.88 19.52 6.45
CA LEU A 241 7.41 18.71 5.36
C LEU A 241 8.93 18.82 5.28
N SER A 242 9.56 17.71 4.96
CA SER A 242 11.01 17.64 4.70
C SER A 242 11.44 18.65 3.63
N THR A 243 12.61 19.24 3.82
CA THR A 243 13.24 20.18 2.88
C THR A 243 14.18 19.50 1.90
N VAL A 244 14.31 18.17 1.96
CA VAL A 244 15.15 17.38 1.04
C VAL A 244 14.46 17.28 -0.33
N LEU A 245 15.05 17.91 -1.34
CA LEU A 245 14.45 18.09 -2.67
C LEU A 245 15.38 17.62 -3.81
N PRO A 246 15.72 16.30 -3.90
CA PRO A 246 16.55 15.81 -5.00
C PRO A 246 15.88 15.90 -6.37
N TRP A 247 14.57 16.04 -6.43
CA TRP A 247 13.81 16.26 -7.66
C TRP A 247 12.76 17.38 -7.49
N PRO A 248 13.21 18.67 -7.52
CA PRO A 248 12.36 19.80 -7.14
C PRO A 248 11.08 19.95 -7.97
N SER A 249 11.13 19.72 -9.29
CA SER A 249 9.96 19.86 -10.17
C SER A 249 8.83 18.91 -9.81
N LEU A 250 9.12 17.63 -9.61
CA LEU A 250 8.15 16.62 -9.19
C LEU A 250 7.69 16.85 -7.74
N GLN A 251 8.65 17.09 -6.83
CA GLN A 251 8.35 17.29 -5.41
C GLN A 251 7.51 18.55 -5.14
N ALA A 252 7.61 19.59 -5.96
CA ALA A 252 6.72 20.75 -5.86
C ALA A 252 5.25 20.36 -6.07
N ARG A 253 4.95 19.43 -7.00
CA ARG A 253 3.60 18.92 -7.23
C ARG A 253 3.10 18.09 -6.04
N LEU A 254 3.95 17.19 -5.54
CA LEU A 254 3.62 16.35 -4.39
C LEU A 254 3.43 17.19 -3.12
N ARG A 255 4.27 18.21 -2.91
CA ARG A 255 4.18 19.14 -1.79
C ARG A 255 2.82 19.87 -1.77
N HIS A 256 2.35 20.31 -2.93
CA HIS A 256 1.03 20.92 -3.04
C HIS A 256 -0.05 20.01 -2.47
N VAL A 257 -0.10 18.74 -2.90
CA VAL A 257 -1.07 17.74 -2.42
C VAL A 257 -0.97 17.50 -0.91
N LEU A 258 0.25 17.37 -0.38
CA LEU A 258 0.50 17.12 1.04
C LEU A 258 0.09 18.29 1.95
N LEU A 259 0.02 19.52 1.41
CA LEU A 259 -0.36 20.72 2.15
C LEU A 259 -1.84 21.08 2.00
N CYS A 260 -2.51 20.61 0.93
CA CYS A 260 -3.92 20.91 0.69
C CYS A 260 -4.85 20.38 1.80
N ALA A 261 -5.97 21.08 1.99
CA ALA A 261 -7.11 20.53 2.70
C ALA A 261 -7.70 19.34 1.92
N PRO A 262 -8.41 18.40 2.58
CA PRO A 262 -8.95 17.20 1.91
C PRO A 262 -9.81 17.50 0.68
N ASP A 263 -10.64 18.54 0.77
CA ASP A 263 -11.58 18.92 -0.30
C ASP A 263 -10.90 19.66 -1.48
N ASP A 264 -9.70 20.20 -1.24
CA ASP A 264 -8.89 20.91 -2.25
C ASP A 264 -7.85 19.98 -2.91
N ARG A 265 -7.71 18.73 -2.45
CA ARG A 265 -6.79 17.78 -3.05
C ARG A 265 -7.28 17.35 -4.43
N PRO A 266 -6.38 17.28 -5.41
CA PRO A 266 -6.73 16.71 -6.71
C PRO A 266 -7.19 15.26 -6.55
N SER A 267 -7.98 14.76 -7.50
CA SER A 267 -8.19 13.32 -7.67
C SER A 267 -6.89 12.63 -8.07
N ALA A 268 -6.82 11.30 -7.94
CA ALA A 268 -5.65 10.53 -8.40
C ALA A 268 -5.39 10.73 -9.91
N GLY A 269 -6.44 10.85 -10.72
CA GLY A 269 -6.32 11.15 -12.15
C GLY A 269 -5.81 12.56 -12.45
N GLU A 270 -6.13 13.55 -11.62
CA GLU A 270 -5.56 14.90 -11.71
C GLU A 270 -4.11 14.91 -11.26
N LEU A 271 -3.79 14.22 -10.15
CA LEU A 271 -2.40 14.04 -9.71
C LEU A 271 -1.55 13.37 -10.80
N MET A 272 -2.09 12.34 -11.49
CA MET A 272 -1.42 11.72 -12.63
C MET A 272 -1.02 12.76 -13.70
N ARG A 273 -1.94 13.67 -14.05
CA ARG A 273 -1.64 14.75 -15.04
C ARG A 273 -0.57 15.71 -14.53
N LEU A 274 -0.63 16.08 -13.25
CA LEU A 274 0.37 16.95 -12.62
C LEU A 274 1.76 16.29 -12.58
N VAL A 275 1.83 15.01 -12.26
CA VAL A 275 3.08 14.22 -12.25
C VAL A 275 3.63 14.12 -13.67
N LYS A 276 2.80 13.78 -14.65
CA LYS A 276 3.21 13.69 -16.07
C LYS A 276 3.76 15.00 -16.62
N ALA A 277 3.29 16.14 -16.10
CA ALA A 277 3.76 17.47 -16.49
C ALA A 277 5.04 17.91 -15.73
N ALA A 278 5.57 17.10 -14.83
CA ALA A 278 6.86 17.35 -14.21
C ALA A 278 7.98 17.01 -15.19
N GLU A 279 9.00 17.84 -15.22
CA GLU A 279 10.21 17.55 -16.00
C GLU A 279 11.04 16.45 -15.32
N ALA A 280 11.60 15.57 -16.12
CA ALA A 280 12.43 14.47 -15.67
C ALA A 280 13.78 14.92 -15.07
#